data_d53787c2622f29b8e6623c916f7c20f7
#
_entry.id   d53787c2622f29b8e6623c916f7c20f7
#
_cell.length_a   1.000
_cell.length_b   1.000
_cell.length_c   1.000
_cell.angle_alpha   90.00
_cell.angle_beta   90.00
_cell.angle_gamma   90.00
#
_symmetry.space_group_name_H-M   'P 1'
#
loop_
_entity.id
_entity.type
_entity.pdbx_description
1 polymer ?
#
loop_
_entity_poly.entity_id
_entity_poly.type
_entity_poly.pdbx_seq_one_letter_code
_entity_poly.pdbx_strand_id
1 'polypeptide(L)'
;GKTLGVWYGGNEYPFLNWMTKLGYKPGSDIKILKQGFNVDPLLQNQAACISTMIYNEYWQVVDAGVKESELVTFFYQDQGVATLEDGLYVLGPNLRDKAFVAKMAKFVKASLKGWTDAVKNPEEAAKIVVANDTSGSASLAVQKRQMENVAKLISNAGTAKMGVLDAAAYERTVKVLLGGGSDPVIKKDPGKAAMTHLVTDMAAK
;
A
#
# COMPACT_ATOMS: atom_id res chain seq x y z
N GLY A 1 0.86 8.06 -25.95
CA GLY A 1 2.17 7.74 -26.50
C GLY A 1 3.33 7.90 -25.53
N LYS A 2 3.08 8.29 -24.26
CA LYS A 2 4.09 8.41 -23.23
C LYS A 2 4.37 7.06 -22.57
N THR A 3 5.60 6.89 -22.06
CA THR A 3 5.99 5.75 -21.23
C THR A 3 5.68 6.05 -19.78
N LEU A 4 5.04 5.13 -19.09
CA LEU A 4 4.70 5.21 -17.67
C LEU A 4 5.33 4.03 -16.93
N GLY A 5 6.04 4.32 -15.85
CA GLY A 5 6.61 3.32 -14.95
C GLY A 5 5.53 2.79 -14.01
N VAL A 6 5.38 1.48 -13.96
CA VAL A 6 4.36 0.82 -13.15
C VAL A 6 4.97 -0.37 -12.42
N TRP A 7 4.72 -0.50 -11.12
CA TRP A 7 5.05 -1.72 -10.40
C TRP A 7 4.10 -2.85 -10.77
N TYR A 8 4.64 -4.06 -10.83
CA TYR A 8 3.89 -5.30 -11.04
C TYR A 8 3.85 -6.14 -9.76
N GLY A 9 3.03 -7.18 -9.79
CA GLY A 9 2.86 -8.08 -8.66
C GLY A 9 1.66 -7.71 -7.77
N GLY A 10 0.71 -6.96 -8.31
CA GLY A 10 -0.51 -6.52 -7.62
C GLY A 10 -0.70 -5.01 -7.66
N ASN A 11 0.38 -4.24 -7.77
CA ASN A 11 0.31 -2.78 -7.77
C ASN A 11 -0.10 -2.17 -9.12
N GLU A 12 -0.08 -2.93 -10.20
CA GLU A 12 -0.51 -2.49 -11.53
C GLU A 12 -2.01 -2.30 -11.65
N TYR A 13 -2.82 -2.97 -10.87
CA TYR A 13 -4.27 -3.01 -11.05
C TYR A 13 -4.98 -1.68 -10.82
N PRO A 14 -4.67 -0.88 -9.80
CA PRO A 14 -5.20 0.47 -9.67
C PRO A 14 -4.88 1.32 -10.89
N PHE A 15 -3.64 1.27 -11.39
CA PHE A 15 -3.21 2.00 -12.56
C PHE A 15 -3.96 1.56 -13.82
N LEU A 16 -4.02 0.25 -14.09
CA LEU A 16 -4.72 -0.29 -15.26
C LEU A 16 -6.21 0.07 -15.26
N ASN A 17 -6.85 -0.02 -14.09
CA ASN A 17 -8.25 0.37 -13.94
C ASN A 17 -8.44 1.87 -14.18
N TRP A 18 -7.54 2.71 -13.67
CA TRP A 18 -7.58 4.14 -13.90
C TRP A 18 -7.44 4.48 -15.39
N MET A 19 -6.47 3.90 -16.09
CA MET A 19 -6.29 4.11 -17.52
C MET A 19 -7.53 3.69 -18.32
N THR A 20 -8.13 2.55 -17.98
CA THR A 20 -9.38 2.08 -18.59
C THR A 20 -10.53 3.06 -18.36
N LYS A 21 -10.68 3.62 -17.16
CA LYS A 21 -11.69 4.66 -16.87
C LYS A 21 -11.49 5.93 -17.70
N LEU A 22 -10.24 6.28 -17.98
CA LEU A 22 -9.90 7.42 -18.85
C LEU A 22 -10.04 7.11 -20.34
N GLY A 23 -10.42 5.89 -20.71
CA GLY A 23 -10.59 5.46 -22.10
C GLY A 23 -9.29 5.05 -22.81
N TYR A 24 -8.18 4.94 -22.07
CA TYR A 24 -6.91 4.49 -22.64
C TYR A 24 -6.76 2.98 -22.57
N LYS A 25 -6.12 2.43 -23.60
CA LYS A 25 -5.76 1.00 -23.68
C LYS A 25 -4.29 0.85 -23.31
N PRO A 26 -3.97 0.26 -22.12
CA PRO A 26 -2.60 -0.05 -21.75
C PRO A 26 -1.93 -0.96 -22.80
N GLY A 27 -0.68 -0.66 -23.14
CA GLY A 27 0.08 -1.39 -24.15
C GLY A 27 -0.06 -0.86 -25.57
N SER A 28 -1.17 -0.16 -25.92
CA SER A 28 -1.33 0.50 -27.22
C SER A 28 -1.25 2.03 -27.13
N ASP A 29 -2.08 2.64 -26.31
CA ASP A 29 -2.13 4.10 -26.17
C ASP A 29 -1.04 4.61 -25.21
N ILE A 30 -0.63 3.77 -24.28
CA ILE A 30 0.36 4.03 -23.25
C ILE A 30 1.41 2.92 -23.29
N LYS A 31 2.68 3.30 -23.31
CA LYS A 31 3.78 2.35 -23.11
C LYS A 31 4.00 2.14 -21.62
N ILE A 32 4.00 0.89 -21.19
CA ILE A 32 4.25 0.52 -19.79
C ILE A 32 5.70 0.05 -19.64
N LEU A 33 6.44 0.71 -18.75
CA LEU A 33 7.74 0.27 -18.29
C LEU A 33 7.56 -0.44 -16.95
N LYS A 34 7.99 -1.70 -16.87
CA LYS A 34 8.03 -2.42 -15.59
C LYS A 34 9.06 -1.76 -14.68
N GLN A 35 8.58 -1.09 -13.65
CA GLN A 35 9.41 -0.32 -12.72
C GLN A 35 10.00 -1.23 -11.64
N GLY A 36 11.28 -0.98 -11.28
CA GLY A 36 11.91 -1.50 -10.08
C GLY A 36 11.63 -0.61 -8.85
N PHE A 37 12.30 -0.91 -7.74
CA PHE A 37 12.13 -0.17 -6.48
C PHE A 37 13.04 1.08 -6.40
N ASN A 38 13.06 1.88 -7.47
CA ASN A 38 13.82 3.11 -7.56
C ASN A 38 13.11 4.14 -8.44
N VAL A 39 13.60 5.35 -8.47
CA VAL A 39 13.02 6.48 -9.21
C VAL A 39 13.81 6.83 -10.49
N ASP A 40 14.80 6.06 -10.84
CA ASP A 40 15.67 6.27 -12.00
C ASP A 40 14.91 6.45 -13.31
N PRO A 41 13.83 5.70 -13.59
CA PRO A 41 13.10 5.88 -14.83
C PRO A 41 12.55 7.31 -15.03
N LEU A 42 12.18 7.99 -13.94
CA LEU A 42 11.76 9.39 -14.00
C LEU A 42 12.98 10.33 -14.19
N LEU A 43 14.00 10.16 -13.35
CA LEU A 43 15.18 11.02 -13.34
C LEU A 43 15.97 10.94 -14.65
N GLN A 44 15.98 9.77 -15.29
CA GLN A 44 16.68 9.54 -16.57
C GLN A 44 15.78 9.75 -17.79
N ASN A 45 14.57 10.32 -17.61
CA ASN A 45 13.60 10.57 -18.69
C ASN A 45 13.18 9.29 -19.47
N GLN A 46 13.30 8.12 -18.88
CA GLN A 46 12.83 6.86 -19.48
C GLN A 46 11.31 6.70 -19.37
N ALA A 47 10.72 7.32 -18.34
CA ALA A 47 9.28 7.37 -18.12
C ALA A 47 8.85 8.81 -17.79
N ALA A 48 7.69 9.21 -18.32
CA ALA A 48 7.11 10.53 -18.04
C ALA A 48 6.38 10.57 -16.69
N CYS A 49 6.05 9.41 -16.12
CA CYS A 49 5.44 9.24 -14.81
C CYS A 49 5.89 7.90 -14.26
N ILE A 50 5.95 7.78 -12.94
CA ILE A 50 6.31 6.56 -12.23
C ILE A 50 5.36 6.29 -11.08
N SER A 51 5.27 5.03 -10.66
CA SER A 51 4.61 4.65 -9.40
C SER A 51 5.50 4.97 -8.21
N THR A 52 4.92 5.54 -7.17
CA THR A 52 5.62 5.87 -5.92
C THR A 52 4.70 5.63 -4.73
N MET A 53 5.29 5.22 -3.61
CA MET A 53 4.65 5.37 -2.30
C MET A 53 4.92 6.78 -1.77
N ILE A 54 3.88 7.42 -1.24
CA ILE A 54 3.99 8.79 -0.71
C ILE A 54 4.89 8.91 0.52
N TYR A 55 5.24 7.79 1.13
CA TYR A 55 6.11 7.72 2.29
C TYR A 55 7.55 7.29 1.95
N ASN A 56 7.85 6.90 0.70
CA ASN A 56 9.16 6.41 0.29
C ASN A 56 9.64 7.01 -1.04
N GLU A 57 9.28 6.45 -2.21
CA GLU A 57 9.87 6.82 -3.51
C GLU A 57 9.56 8.26 -3.90
N TYR A 58 8.43 8.83 -3.50
CA TYR A 58 8.16 10.24 -3.68
C TYR A 58 9.32 11.10 -3.13
N TRP A 59 9.77 10.77 -1.95
CA TRP A 59 10.87 11.48 -1.31
C TRP A 59 12.24 11.19 -1.92
N GLN A 60 12.44 10.03 -2.53
CA GLN A 60 13.65 9.76 -3.31
C GLN A 60 13.76 10.71 -4.52
N VAL A 61 12.64 11.04 -5.16
CA VAL A 61 12.62 12.04 -6.26
C VAL A 61 13.03 13.42 -5.75
N VAL A 62 12.48 13.82 -4.60
CA VAL A 62 12.81 15.12 -3.96
C VAL A 62 14.28 15.15 -3.53
N ASP A 63 14.79 14.08 -2.92
CA ASP A 63 16.18 13.96 -2.48
C ASP A 63 17.17 13.96 -3.66
N ALA A 64 16.73 13.54 -4.85
CA ALA A 64 17.49 13.65 -6.08
C ALA A 64 17.54 15.07 -6.66
N GLY A 65 16.93 16.05 -5.98
CA GLY A 65 16.98 17.47 -6.33
C GLY A 65 15.80 18.01 -7.13
N VAL A 66 14.78 17.20 -7.39
CA VAL A 66 13.55 17.65 -8.03
C VAL A 66 12.69 18.38 -7.00
N LYS A 67 12.30 19.62 -7.29
CA LYS A 67 11.46 20.39 -6.37
C LYS A 67 10.04 19.84 -6.36
N GLU A 68 9.40 19.83 -5.19
CA GLU A 68 7.98 19.40 -5.07
C GLU A 68 7.05 20.20 -5.99
N SER A 69 7.35 21.50 -6.22
CA SER A 69 6.59 22.36 -7.14
C SER A 69 6.72 21.99 -8.62
N GLU A 70 7.68 21.15 -8.97
CA GLU A 70 7.90 20.64 -10.34
C GLU A 70 7.21 19.28 -10.56
N LEU A 71 6.67 18.68 -9.48
CA LEU A 71 6.01 17.38 -9.51
C LEU A 71 4.49 17.54 -9.65
N VAL A 72 3.90 16.74 -10.53
CA VAL A 72 2.45 16.53 -10.60
C VAL A 72 2.15 15.17 -10.02
N THR A 73 1.47 15.14 -8.88
CA THR A 73 1.15 13.91 -8.16
C THR A 73 -0.31 13.53 -8.35
N PHE A 74 -0.57 12.28 -8.67
CA PHE A 74 -1.90 11.71 -8.81
C PHE A 74 -2.10 10.65 -7.73
N PHE A 75 -3.06 10.88 -6.85
CA PHE A 75 -3.42 9.92 -5.81
C PHE A 75 -4.52 8.98 -6.29
N TYR A 76 -4.35 7.69 -6.15
CA TYR A 76 -5.33 6.69 -6.58
C TYR A 76 -6.68 6.81 -5.86
N GLN A 77 -6.70 7.28 -4.60
CA GLN A 77 -7.94 7.55 -3.89
C GLN A 77 -8.76 8.65 -4.57
N ASP A 78 -8.13 9.71 -5.08
CA ASP A 78 -8.80 10.82 -5.76
C ASP A 78 -9.34 10.40 -7.13
N GLN A 79 -8.74 9.36 -7.73
CA GLN A 79 -9.17 8.77 -8.99
C GLN A 79 -10.22 7.66 -8.78
N GLY A 80 -10.56 7.33 -7.53
CA GLY A 80 -11.52 6.29 -7.18
C GLY A 80 -11.08 4.87 -7.55
N VAL A 81 -9.77 4.62 -7.60
CA VAL A 81 -9.16 3.32 -7.95
C VAL A 81 -8.23 2.79 -6.86
N ALA A 82 -8.14 3.45 -5.71
CA ALA A 82 -7.35 2.96 -4.60
C ALA A 82 -7.81 1.58 -4.13
N THR A 83 -6.87 0.69 -3.93
CA THR A 83 -7.08 -0.65 -3.37
C THR A 83 -6.53 -0.73 -1.96
N LEU A 84 -7.01 -1.70 -1.19
CA LEU A 84 -6.31 -2.13 0.01
C LEU A 84 -4.98 -2.76 -0.42
N GLU A 85 -3.93 -2.49 0.35
CA GLU A 85 -2.59 -2.99 0.07
C GLU A 85 -2.23 -4.07 1.10
N ASP A 86 -1.44 -3.72 2.12
CA ASP A 86 -0.97 -4.68 3.09
C ASP A 86 -2.06 -5.16 4.06
N GLY A 87 -1.98 -6.42 4.45
CA GLY A 87 -2.95 -7.01 5.37
C GLY A 87 -2.44 -8.30 6.00
N LEU A 88 -3.15 -8.76 7.03
CA LEU A 88 -2.92 -10.07 7.62
C LEU A 88 -3.84 -11.09 6.98
N TYR A 89 -3.26 -12.15 6.45
CA TYR A 89 -3.97 -13.21 5.74
C TYR A 89 -3.76 -14.54 6.44
N VAL A 90 -4.82 -15.31 6.53
CA VAL A 90 -4.80 -16.67 7.08
C VAL A 90 -5.65 -17.61 6.23
N LEU A 91 -5.36 -18.90 6.26
CA LEU A 91 -6.21 -19.89 5.61
C LEU A 91 -7.55 -19.99 6.35
N GLY A 92 -8.66 -19.95 5.61
CA GLY A 92 -10.00 -19.99 6.17
C GLY A 92 -10.26 -21.16 7.13
N PRO A 93 -9.82 -22.40 6.86
CA PRO A 93 -9.95 -23.52 7.79
C PRO A 93 -9.33 -23.26 9.16
N ASN A 94 -8.23 -22.52 9.26
CA ASN A 94 -7.56 -22.20 10.52
C ASN A 94 -8.41 -21.33 11.45
N LEU A 95 -9.38 -20.58 10.90
CA LEU A 95 -10.31 -19.76 11.69
C LEU A 95 -11.32 -20.58 12.47
N ARG A 96 -11.42 -21.91 12.23
CA ARG A 96 -12.24 -22.85 12.99
C ARG A 96 -11.52 -23.36 14.23
N ASP A 97 -10.21 -23.26 14.28
CA ASP A 97 -9.38 -23.63 15.44
C ASP A 97 -9.34 -22.47 16.45
N LYS A 98 -9.98 -22.67 17.60
CA LYS A 98 -10.02 -21.66 18.67
C LYS A 98 -8.63 -21.32 19.21
N ALA A 99 -7.72 -22.28 19.28
CA ALA A 99 -6.36 -22.05 19.77
C ALA A 99 -5.56 -21.19 18.77
N PHE A 100 -5.72 -21.45 17.48
CA PHE A 100 -5.13 -20.63 16.42
C PHE A 100 -5.67 -19.19 16.47
N VAL A 101 -7.00 -19.02 16.54
CA VAL A 101 -7.63 -17.68 16.62
C VAL A 101 -7.16 -16.92 17.84
N ALA A 102 -7.06 -17.57 19.02
CA ALA A 102 -6.55 -16.94 20.24
C ALA A 102 -5.07 -16.51 20.08
N LYS A 103 -4.24 -17.33 19.43
CA LYS A 103 -2.84 -16.97 19.12
C LYS A 103 -2.76 -15.76 18.19
N MET A 104 -3.55 -15.75 17.13
CA MET A 104 -3.59 -14.63 16.19
C MET A 104 -4.12 -13.36 16.84
N ALA A 105 -5.08 -13.44 17.74
CA ALA A 105 -5.56 -12.30 18.51
C ALA A 105 -4.45 -11.66 19.36
N LYS A 106 -3.61 -12.47 20.02
CA LYS A 106 -2.45 -11.98 20.76
C LYS A 106 -1.43 -11.30 19.84
N PHE A 107 -1.18 -11.89 18.65
CA PHE A 107 -0.29 -11.30 17.66
C PHE A 107 -0.83 -9.94 17.17
N VAL A 108 -2.10 -9.87 16.79
CA VAL A 108 -2.74 -8.62 16.36
C VAL A 108 -2.71 -7.58 17.47
N LYS A 109 -3.03 -7.95 18.72
CA LYS A 109 -2.98 -7.03 19.87
C LYS A 109 -1.56 -6.44 20.06
N ALA A 110 -0.53 -7.28 19.97
CA ALA A 110 0.86 -6.82 20.06
C ALA A 110 1.24 -5.90 18.89
N SER A 111 0.81 -6.25 17.66
CA SER A 111 1.07 -5.43 16.46
C SER A 111 0.37 -4.06 16.56
N LEU A 112 -0.89 -4.02 17.00
CA LEU A 112 -1.61 -2.76 17.20
C LEU A 112 -0.95 -1.87 18.26
N LYS A 113 -0.44 -2.48 19.34
CA LYS A 113 0.35 -1.75 20.34
C LYS A 113 1.62 -1.19 19.74
N GLY A 114 2.37 -2.00 18.99
CA GLY A 114 3.59 -1.55 18.31
C GLY A 114 3.34 -0.40 17.34
N TRP A 115 2.30 -0.47 16.53
CA TRP A 115 1.91 0.62 15.64
C TRP A 115 1.48 1.87 16.40
N THR A 116 0.75 1.72 17.50
CA THR A 116 0.36 2.85 18.36
C THR A 116 1.58 3.54 18.94
N ASP A 117 2.56 2.79 19.39
CA ASP A 117 3.82 3.32 19.93
C ASP A 117 4.65 3.99 18.84
N ALA A 118 4.73 3.38 17.63
CA ALA A 118 5.44 3.93 16.49
C ALA A 118 4.85 5.25 15.97
N VAL A 119 3.52 5.36 15.94
CA VAL A 119 2.82 6.61 15.57
C VAL A 119 3.12 7.73 16.55
N LYS A 120 3.20 7.42 17.85
CA LYS A 120 3.52 8.40 18.91
C LYS A 120 4.98 8.81 18.91
N ASN A 121 5.88 7.90 18.55
CA ASN A 121 7.32 8.05 18.61
C ASN A 121 8.00 7.63 17.31
N PRO A 122 7.73 8.34 16.18
CA PRO A 122 8.20 7.90 14.86
C PRO A 122 9.73 7.86 14.73
N GLU A 123 10.45 8.73 15.46
CA GLU A 123 11.91 8.72 15.47
C GLU A 123 12.48 7.46 16.15
N GLU A 124 11.91 7.05 17.29
CA GLU A 124 12.34 5.83 17.96
C GLU A 124 12.00 4.58 17.14
N ALA A 125 10.82 4.57 16.50
CA ALA A 125 10.46 3.50 15.56
C ALA A 125 11.46 3.41 14.40
N ALA A 126 11.91 4.53 13.84
CA ALA A 126 12.93 4.55 12.79
C ALA A 126 14.28 3.97 13.28
N LYS A 127 14.71 4.27 14.50
CA LYS A 127 15.92 3.69 15.09
C LYS A 127 15.81 2.17 15.25
N ILE A 128 14.64 1.68 15.67
CA ILE A 128 14.36 0.24 15.79
C ILE A 128 14.45 -0.44 14.41
N VAL A 129 13.91 0.18 13.35
CA VAL A 129 14.01 -0.35 11.98
C VAL A 129 15.47 -0.46 11.57
N VAL A 130 16.25 0.62 11.72
CA VAL A 130 17.68 0.62 11.35
C VAL A 130 18.47 -0.41 12.16
N ALA A 131 18.20 -0.53 13.46
CA ALA A 131 18.89 -1.50 14.34
C ALA A 131 18.58 -2.97 13.95
N ASN A 132 17.46 -3.23 13.29
CA ASN A 132 17.07 -4.57 12.84
C ASN A 132 17.34 -4.81 11.34
N ASP A 133 17.87 -3.82 10.63
CA ASP A 133 18.23 -3.98 9.23
C ASP A 133 19.54 -4.79 9.08
N THR A 134 19.40 -6.04 8.64
CA THR A 134 20.55 -6.92 8.40
C THR A 134 21.19 -6.69 7.03
N SER A 135 20.56 -5.91 6.15
CA SER A 135 21.10 -5.58 4.82
C SER A 135 22.08 -4.41 4.86
N GLY A 136 22.02 -3.58 5.91
CA GLY A 136 22.83 -2.36 6.03
C GLY A 136 22.40 -1.24 5.07
N SER A 137 21.25 -1.37 4.41
CA SER A 137 20.75 -0.40 3.44
C SER A 137 19.90 0.72 4.06
N ALA A 138 19.40 0.52 5.29
CA ALA A 138 18.54 1.47 5.96
C ALA A 138 19.31 2.69 6.49
N SER A 139 19.03 3.86 5.96
CA SER A 139 19.50 5.14 6.49
C SER A 139 18.53 5.68 7.54
N LEU A 140 19.04 6.12 8.70
CA LEU A 140 18.20 6.68 9.77
C LEU A 140 17.40 7.90 9.28
N ALA A 141 17.99 8.76 8.46
CA ALA A 141 17.32 9.95 7.94
C ALA A 141 16.12 9.56 7.04
N VAL A 142 16.30 8.57 6.16
CA VAL A 142 15.24 8.05 5.28
C VAL A 142 14.16 7.37 6.12
N GLN A 143 14.54 6.49 7.05
CA GLN A 143 13.57 5.76 7.88
C GLN A 143 12.78 6.69 8.81
N LYS A 144 13.38 7.76 9.32
CA LYS A 144 12.68 8.77 10.10
C LYS A 144 11.61 9.46 9.27
N ARG A 145 11.95 9.96 8.08
CA ARG A 145 10.99 10.60 7.16
C ARG A 145 9.88 9.63 6.74
N GLN A 146 10.24 8.40 6.42
CA GLN A 146 9.27 7.35 6.08
C GLN A 146 8.30 7.10 7.24
N MET A 147 8.80 6.93 8.46
CA MET A 147 7.95 6.68 9.63
C MET A 147 7.04 7.86 9.97
N GLU A 148 7.53 9.10 9.83
CA GLU A 148 6.73 10.31 10.01
C GLU A 148 5.54 10.36 9.03
N ASN A 149 5.76 9.98 7.77
CA ASN A 149 4.69 9.94 6.76
C ASN A 149 3.72 8.76 6.99
N VAL A 150 4.23 7.60 7.35
CA VAL A 150 3.40 6.44 7.73
C VAL A 150 2.54 6.78 8.95
N ALA A 151 3.10 7.46 9.95
CA ALA A 151 2.36 7.90 11.13
C ALA A 151 1.19 8.85 10.78
N LYS A 152 1.40 9.76 9.81
CA LYS A 152 0.32 10.63 9.30
C LYS A 152 -0.78 9.82 8.61
N LEU A 153 -0.42 8.84 7.78
CA LEU A 153 -1.39 7.97 7.10
C LEU A 153 -2.24 7.19 8.10
N ILE A 154 -1.62 6.59 9.10
CA ILE A 154 -2.31 5.83 10.16
C ILE A 154 -3.22 6.77 10.98
N SER A 155 -2.74 7.96 11.35
CA SER A 155 -3.51 8.93 12.13
C SER A 155 -4.72 9.47 11.35
N ASN A 156 -4.57 9.71 10.06
CA ASN A 156 -5.65 10.18 9.20
C ASN A 156 -6.71 9.11 8.97
N ALA A 157 -6.35 7.84 9.03
CA ALA A 157 -7.29 6.72 8.96
C ALA A 157 -8.14 6.55 10.25
N GLY A 158 -7.80 7.29 11.31
CA GLY A 158 -8.46 7.21 12.61
C GLY A 158 -7.95 6.03 13.43
N THR A 159 -7.08 6.30 14.39
CA THR A 159 -6.43 5.27 15.23
C THR A 159 -7.41 4.40 16.01
N ALA A 160 -8.61 4.90 16.33
CA ALA A 160 -9.69 4.14 16.96
C ALA A 160 -10.16 2.93 16.13
N LYS A 161 -9.87 2.94 14.82
CA LYS A 161 -10.22 1.88 13.87
C LYS A 161 -8.99 1.10 13.37
N MET A 162 -7.81 1.32 13.95
CA MET A 162 -6.60 0.61 13.55
C MET A 162 -6.80 -0.91 13.63
N GLY A 163 -6.41 -1.61 12.58
CA GLY A 163 -6.57 -3.06 12.46
C GLY A 163 -7.98 -3.54 12.07
N VAL A 164 -8.93 -2.63 11.91
CA VAL A 164 -10.29 -2.96 11.42
C VAL A 164 -10.34 -2.73 9.91
N LEU A 165 -10.73 -3.77 9.19
CA LEU A 165 -10.92 -3.68 7.75
C LEU A 165 -12.16 -2.82 7.44
N ASP A 166 -11.96 -1.73 6.70
CA ASP A 166 -13.05 -0.88 6.22
C ASP A 166 -13.83 -1.57 5.11
N ALA A 167 -15.14 -1.72 5.29
CA ALA A 167 -16.00 -2.45 4.35
C ALA A 167 -16.11 -1.74 2.99
N ALA A 168 -16.14 -0.40 2.97
CA ALA A 168 -16.22 0.35 1.72
C ALA A 168 -14.90 0.28 0.93
N ALA A 169 -13.77 0.30 1.64
CA ALA A 169 -12.45 0.09 1.02
C ALA A 169 -12.32 -1.33 0.46
N TYR A 170 -12.84 -2.35 1.17
CA TYR A 170 -12.88 -3.72 0.68
C TYR A 170 -13.73 -3.84 -0.60
N GLU A 171 -14.95 -3.32 -0.60
CA GLU A 171 -15.84 -3.35 -1.76
C GLU A 171 -15.25 -2.61 -2.96
N ARG A 172 -14.60 -1.46 -2.75
CA ARG A 172 -13.89 -0.73 -3.78
C ARG A 172 -12.75 -1.55 -4.36
N THR A 173 -11.94 -2.18 -3.51
CA THR A 173 -10.84 -3.07 -3.93
C THR A 173 -11.36 -4.21 -4.81
N VAL A 174 -12.42 -4.89 -4.39
CA VAL A 174 -13.06 -5.94 -5.20
C VAL A 174 -13.49 -5.41 -6.56
N LYS A 175 -14.12 -4.24 -6.62
CA LYS A 175 -14.55 -3.62 -7.89
C LYS A 175 -13.35 -3.29 -8.80
N VAL A 176 -12.25 -2.78 -8.26
CA VAL A 176 -11.02 -2.51 -9.03
C VAL A 176 -10.44 -3.80 -9.60
N LEU A 177 -10.39 -4.86 -8.80
CA LEU A 177 -9.84 -6.15 -9.23
C LEU A 177 -10.73 -6.90 -10.23
N LEU A 178 -12.04 -6.71 -10.19
CA LEU A 178 -13.00 -7.21 -11.19
C LEU A 178 -12.96 -6.38 -12.48
N GLY A 179 -12.60 -5.10 -12.39
CA GLY A 179 -12.66 -4.13 -13.49
C GLY A 179 -11.43 -4.07 -14.39
N GLY A 180 -10.49 -5.00 -14.27
CA GLY A 180 -9.19 -5.00 -14.97
C GLY A 180 -9.23 -5.24 -16.49
N GLY A 181 -10.27 -4.83 -17.19
CA GLY A 181 -10.38 -4.94 -18.65
C GLY A 181 -10.65 -6.39 -19.10
N SER A 182 -9.94 -6.85 -20.15
CA SER A 182 -10.15 -8.17 -20.74
C SER A 182 -9.62 -9.34 -19.89
N ASP A 183 -8.74 -9.06 -18.93
CA ASP A 183 -8.16 -10.09 -18.05
C ASP A 183 -8.14 -9.60 -16.59
N PRO A 184 -9.28 -9.60 -15.90
CA PRO A 184 -9.38 -9.16 -14.53
C PRO A 184 -8.68 -10.14 -13.59
N VAL A 185 -8.07 -9.59 -12.50
CA VAL A 185 -7.38 -10.38 -11.48
C VAL A 185 -8.28 -11.43 -10.85
N ILE A 186 -9.50 -11.03 -10.54
CA ILE A 186 -10.53 -11.92 -10.04
C ILE A 186 -11.70 -11.94 -11.03
N LYS A 187 -12.21 -13.15 -11.28
CA LYS A 187 -13.34 -13.36 -12.21
C LYS A 187 -14.70 -13.42 -11.53
N LYS A 188 -14.69 -13.44 -10.19
CA LYS A 188 -15.89 -13.53 -9.37
C LYS A 188 -15.69 -12.73 -8.10
N ASP A 189 -16.74 -12.06 -7.65
CA ASP A 189 -16.76 -11.39 -6.35
C ASP A 189 -16.56 -12.44 -5.24
N PRO A 190 -15.52 -12.29 -4.39
CA PRO A 190 -15.26 -13.20 -3.28
C PRO A 190 -16.29 -13.07 -2.16
N GLY A 191 -17.08 -11.99 -2.16
CA GLY A 191 -18.08 -11.70 -1.15
C GLY A 191 -17.50 -11.41 0.23
N LYS A 192 -18.36 -11.17 1.18
CA LYS A 192 -17.97 -10.84 2.57
C LYS A 192 -17.29 -12.01 3.30
N ALA A 193 -17.40 -13.24 2.78
CA ALA A 193 -16.76 -14.42 3.39
C ALA A 193 -15.23 -14.42 3.24
N ALA A 194 -14.68 -13.60 2.35
CA ALA A 194 -13.23 -13.46 2.18
C ALA A 194 -12.57 -12.51 3.18
N MET A 195 -13.35 -11.85 4.04
CA MET A 195 -12.86 -11.00 5.11
C MET A 195 -13.45 -11.40 6.47
N THR A 196 -12.77 -11.06 7.56
CA THR A 196 -13.27 -11.33 8.90
C THR A 196 -12.71 -10.34 9.92
N HIS A 197 -13.50 -9.97 10.89
CA HIS A 197 -13.09 -9.20 12.07
C HIS A 197 -12.89 -10.10 13.31
N LEU A 198 -13.08 -11.42 13.17
CA LEU A 198 -13.05 -12.36 14.30
C LEU A 198 -11.79 -12.19 15.18
N VAL A 199 -10.62 -12.11 14.54
CA VAL A 199 -9.33 -11.98 15.25
C VAL A 199 -9.17 -10.60 15.86
N THR A 200 -9.53 -9.54 15.12
CA THR A 200 -9.46 -8.15 15.60
C THR A 200 -10.39 -7.90 16.77
N ASP A 201 -11.62 -8.40 16.68
CA ASP A 201 -12.63 -8.28 17.77
C ASP A 201 -12.17 -9.01 19.03
N MET A 202 -11.49 -10.15 18.88
CA MET A 202 -10.91 -10.86 20.02
C MET A 202 -9.68 -10.13 20.57
N ALA A 203 -8.87 -9.51 19.73
CA ALA A 203 -7.70 -8.74 20.15
C ALA A 203 -8.07 -7.46 20.94
N ALA A 204 -9.24 -6.90 20.69
CA ALA A 204 -9.78 -5.71 21.36
C ALA A 204 -10.30 -5.98 22.80
N LYS A 205 -10.51 -7.24 23.16
CA LYS A 205 -10.87 -7.66 24.53
C LYS A 205 -9.61 -7.80 25.39
#